data_82f8f420c20830bd802c046f68f99a8c
#
_entry.id   82f8f420c20830bd802c046f68f99a8c
#
_cell.length_a   1.000
_cell.length_b   1.000
_cell.length_c   1.000
_cell.angle_alpha   90.00
_cell.angle_beta   90.00
_cell.angle_gamma   90.00
#
_symmetry.space_group_name_H-M   'P 1'
#
loop_
_entity.id
_entity.type
_entity.pdbx_description
1 polymer ?
#
loop_
_entity_poly.entity_id
_entity_poly.type
_entity_poly.pdbx_seq_one_letter_code
_entity_poly.pdbx_strand_id
1 'polypeptide(L)'
;DSTENIEHSSDESSNAFVRLLCKNMNEFLNQDLIEGVNGANFYTQTRATLETHTVPTSEKIKPIYVNLKFKDTPINFKDLKTPKQIVELVGNTGAKLSLIKDESCDGMLLISDIETKQALNPLISSSKQYLYEKGFTEDEIQDMLQENDADESEIVPFVTALIKEEYAQQKFSQNTVNNSWENIKPYVRCLGDALGVDAIYALSQSTAKNWSKAVLKRVFKTVAKKMYGPIGVLIFTIEFARCAS
;
A
#
# COMPACT_ATOMS: atom_id res chain seq x y z
N ASP A 1 -28.44 -11.90 -22.93
CA ASP A 1 -28.36 -10.42 -22.75
C ASP A 1 -27.91 -9.99 -21.34
N SER A 2 -27.51 -10.91 -20.47
CA SER A 2 -27.05 -10.59 -19.09
C SER A 2 -25.53 -10.73 -18.90
N THR A 3 -24.79 -11.13 -19.88
CA THR A 3 -23.32 -11.32 -19.81
C THR A 3 -22.52 -10.07 -20.14
N GLU A 4 -23.05 -9.13 -20.92
CA GLU A 4 -22.35 -7.87 -21.27
C GLU A 4 -22.28 -6.87 -20.10
N ASN A 5 -23.26 -6.89 -19.18
CA ASN A 5 -23.28 -5.96 -18.05
C ASN A 5 -22.27 -6.28 -16.94
N ILE A 6 -21.80 -7.52 -16.82
CA ILE A 6 -20.86 -7.94 -15.75
C ILE A 6 -19.41 -7.61 -16.15
N GLU A 7 -19.07 -7.70 -17.43
CA GLU A 7 -17.72 -7.33 -17.90
C GLU A 7 -17.47 -5.82 -17.83
N HIS A 8 -18.51 -5.00 -18.02
CA HIS A 8 -18.39 -3.53 -17.94
C HIS A 8 -18.20 -3.02 -16.49
N SER A 9 -18.79 -3.70 -15.49
CA SER A 9 -18.72 -3.26 -14.11
C SER A 9 -17.34 -3.52 -13.46
N SER A 10 -16.67 -4.64 -13.76
CA SER A 10 -15.37 -4.96 -13.20
C SER A 10 -14.25 -4.05 -13.75
N ASP A 11 -14.31 -3.69 -15.01
CA ASP A 11 -13.38 -2.75 -15.63
C ASP A 11 -13.57 -1.33 -15.08
N GLU A 12 -14.80 -0.95 -14.75
CA GLU A 12 -15.12 0.36 -14.22
C GLU A 12 -14.61 0.54 -12.78
N SER A 13 -14.75 -0.46 -11.91
CA SER A 13 -14.24 -0.38 -10.54
C SER A 13 -12.72 -0.43 -10.47
N SER A 14 -12.08 -1.24 -11.29
CA SER A 14 -10.62 -1.28 -11.40
C SER A 14 -10.06 0.06 -11.87
N ASN A 15 -10.68 0.67 -12.87
CA ASN A 15 -10.35 2.01 -13.34
C ASN A 15 -10.59 3.08 -12.28
N ALA A 16 -11.71 3.02 -11.58
CA ALA A 16 -12.05 3.95 -10.50
C ALA A 16 -11.03 3.86 -9.36
N PHE A 17 -10.60 2.67 -8.96
CA PHE A 17 -9.58 2.48 -7.96
C PHE A 17 -8.24 3.10 -8.35
N VAL A 18 -7.75 2.84 -9.58
CA VAL A 18 -6.46 3.37 -10.02
C VAL A 18 -6.52 4.88 -10.20
N ARG A 19 -7.62 5.42 -10.73
CA ARG A 19 -7.83 6.88 -10.81
C ARG A 19 -7.84 7.54 -9.44
N LEU A 20 -8.49 6.91 -8.46
CA LEU A 20 -8.51 7.38 -7.08
C LEU A 20 -7.11 7.32 -6.45
N LEU A 21 -6.38 6.23 -6.67
CA LEU A 21 -5.00 6.09 -6.23
C LEU A 21 -4.13 7.24 -6.79
N CYS A 22 -4.25 7.52 -8.08
CA CYS A 22 -3.51 8.61 -8.72
C CYS A 22 -3.97 10.00 -8.26
N LYS A 23 -5.29 10.23 -8.12
CA LYS A 23 -5.85 11.52 -7.71
C LYS A 23 -5.52 11.86 -6.25
N ASN A 24 -5.70 10.90 -5.35
CA ASN A 24 -5.48 11.10 -3.93
C ASN A 24 -3.99 11.01 -3.56
N MET A 25 -3.14 10.54 -4.47
CA MET A 25 -1.71 10.47 -4.23
C MET A 25 -1.14 11.83 -3.85
N ASN A 26 -1.52 12.90 -4.53
CA ASN A 26 -1.04 14.23 -4.22
C ASN A 26 -1.48 14.72 -2.84
N GLU A 27 -2.73 14.48 -2.47
CA GLU A 27 -3.23 14.84 -1.14
C GLU A 27 -2.54 14.03 -0.05
N PHE A 28 -2.44 12.72 -0.25
CA PHE A 28 -1.76 11.81 0.66
C PHE A 28 -0.28 12.15 0.83
N LEU A 29 0.44 12.41 -0.26
CA LEU A 29 1.87 12.72 -0.25
C LEU A 29 2.20 14.03 0.47
N ASN A 30 1.27 14.97 0.55
CA ASN A 30 1.47 16.27 1.20
C ASN A 30 0.94 16.36 2.63
N GLN A 31 0.44 15.27 3.21
CA GLN A 31 -0.04 15.26 4.59
C GLN A 31 1.10 15.15 5.60
N ASP A 32 1.00 15.87 6.70
CA ASP A 32 1.94 15.79 7.82
C ASP A 32 1.63 14.54 8.67
N LEU A 33 2.15 13.39 8.24
CA LEU A 33 1.94 12.09 8.90
C LEU A 33 3.15 11.61 9.69
N ILE A 34 4.31 12.23 9.50
CA ILE A 34 5.60 11.68 9.92
C ILE A 34 6.32 12.65 10.82
N GLU A 35 6.85 12.15 11.93
CA GLU A 35 7.79 12.84 12.77
C GLU A 35 9.19 12.23 12.56
N GLY A 36 10.11 13.02 12.02
CA GLY A 36 11.47 12.58 11.75
C GLY A 36 12.35 12.58 13.00
N VAL A 37 13.13 11.51 13.20
CA VAL A 37 14.06 11.37 14.33
C VAL A 37 15.43 10.92 13.84
N ASN A 38 16.49 11.57 14.30
CA ASN A 38 17.87 11.19 13.99
C ASN A 38 18.23 9.81 14.57
N GLY A 39 18.81 8.94 13.74
CA GLY A 39 19.16 7.57 14.11
C GLY A 39 20.23 7.46 15.21
N ALA A 40 21.19 8.40 15.27
CA ALA A 40 22.28 8.38 16.24
C ALA A 40 21.84 8.39 17.72
N ASN A 41 20.68 8.99 18.02
CA ASN A 41 20.12 9.10 19.37
C ASN A 41 18.84 8.28 19.55
N PHE A 42 18.59 7.37 18.66
CA PHE A 42 17.33 6.62 18.57
C PHE A 42 16.88 6.00 19.88
N TYR A 43 17.72 5.22 20.55
CA TYR A 43 17.33 4.51 21.77
C TYR A 43 17.04 5.44 22.95
N THR A 44 17.76 6.54 23.06
CA THR A 44 17.63 7.50 24.15
C THR A 44 16.41 8.40 23.94
N GLN A 45 16.17 8.85 22.72
CA GLN A 45 15.04 9.72 22.40
C GLN A 45 13.70 8.98 22.32
N THR A 46 13.69 7.75 21.80
CA THR A 46 12.45 6.96 21.73
C THR A 46 11.92 6.62 23.10
N ARG A 47 12.81 6.25 24.03
CA ARG A 47 12.42 5.98 25.40
C ARG A 47 11.92 7.24 26.10
N ALA A 48 12.59 8.36 25.93
CA ALA A 48 12.18 9.65 26.48
C ALA A 48 10.89 10.18 25.82
N THR A 49 10.71 10.01 24.51
CA THR A 49 9.51 10.47 23.80
C THR A 49 8.31 9.60 24.14
N LEU A 50 8.48 8.30 24.29
CA LEU A 50 7.43 7.38 24.73
C LEU A 50 7.07 7.58 26.22
N GLU A 51 8.02 8.03 27.05
CA GLU A 51 7.81 8.31 28.47
C GLU A 51 7.24 9.73 28.71
N THR A 52 7.49 10.70 27.83
CA THR A 52 7.07 12.11 28.00
C THR A 52 5.80 12.47 27.26
N HIS A 53 5.47 11.78 26.18
CA HIS A 53 4.15 11.90 25.57
C HIS A 53 3.17 11.00 26.35
N THR A 54 2.31 11.61 27.12
CA THR A 54 1.01 11.03 27.46
C THR A 54 0.20 10.88 26.17
N VAL A 55 0.61 9.92 25.36
CA VAL A 55 -0.14 9.51 24.18
C VAL A 55 -1.52 9.05 24.67
N PRO A 56 -2.61 9.59 24.13
CA PRO A 56 -3.93 9.03 24.42
C PRO A 56 -3.84 7.51 24.23
N THR A 57 -4.33 6.76 25.17
CA THR A 57 -4.18 5.29 25.31
C THR A 57 -4.63 4.48 24.06
N SER A 58 -5.12 5.11 23.02
CA SER A 58 -5.61 4.51 21.78
C SER A 58 -4.70 4.72 20.55
N GLU A 59 -3.76 5.65 20.59
CA GLU A 59 -2.92 5.95 19.44
C GLU A 59 -1.58 5.20 19.50
N LYS A 60 -1.36 4.33 18.52
CA LYS A 60 -0.09 3.62 18.37
C LYS A 60 0.81 4.41 17.43
N ILE A 61 1.93 4.88 17.95
CA ILE A 61 3.02 5.45 17.16
C ILE A 61 4.00 4.32 16.85
N LYS A 62 4.31 4.12 15.58
CA LYS A 62 5.23 3.07 15.14
C LYS A 62 6.43 3.65 14.38
N PRO A 63 7.60 3.02 14.49
CA PRO A 63 8.78 3.44 13.75
C PRO A 63 8.82 2.83 12.35
N ILE A 64 9.27 3.65 11.37
CA ILE A 64 9.81 3.20 10.10
C ILE A 64 11.32 3.41 10.17
N TYR A 65 12.09 2.36 9.97
CA TYR A 65 13.54 2.44 9.93
C TYR A 65 14.02 2.79 8.54
N VAL A 66 14.99 3.68 8.47
CA VAL A 66 15.56 4.16 7.21
C VAL A 66 17.01 3.71 7.11
N ASN A 67 17.33 2.99 6.04
CA ASN A 67 18.67 2.57 5.70
C ASN A 67 19.12 3.34 4.46
N LEU A 68 20.21 4.11 4.60
CA LEU A 68 20.78 4.92 3.54
C LEU A 68 21.92 4.16 2.86
N LYS A 69 21.92 4.15 1.53
CA LYS A 69 23.01 3.58 0.73
C LYS A 69 24.32 4.37 0.84
N PHE A 70 24.21 5.70 1.01
CA PHE A 70 25.33 6.63 1.08
C PHE A 70 25.30 7.35 2.42
N LYS A 71 26.24 7.00 3.32
CA LYS A 71 26.32 7.53 4.68
C LYS A 71 26.82 8.97 4.77
N ASP A 72 27.35 9.51 3.66
CA ASP A 72 27.99 10.84 3.63
C ASP A 72 27.01 12.00 3.38
N THR A 73 25.73 11.70 3.14
CA THR A 73 24.72 12.74 2.93
C THR A 73 24.08 13.12 4.26
N PRO A 74 24.28 14.34 4.75
CA PRO A 74 23.66 14.78 5.99
C PRO A 74 22.14 14.94 5.77
N ILE A 75 21.34 14.07 6.40
CA ILE A 75 19.89 14.13 6.36
C ILE A 75 19.37 14.42 7.76
N ASN A 76 18.59 15.49 7.88
CA ASN A 76 17.87 15.77 9.10
C ASN A 76 16.49 15.10 9.05
N PHE A 77 16.36 13.94 9.68
CA PHE A 77 15.10 13.19 9.72
C PHE A 77 13.96 13.94 10.41
N LYS A 78 14.26 14.94 11.24
CA LYS A 78 13.25 15.79 11.88
C LYS A 78 12.49 16.68 10.90
N ASP A 79 13.07 16.94 9.74
CA ASP A 79 12.44 17.75 8.69
C ASP A 79 11.54 16.91 7.76
N LEU A 80 11.57 15.59 7.89
CA LEU A 80 10.76 14.68 7.08
C LEU A 80 9.39 14.49 7.74
N LYS A 81 8.37 15.19 7.24
CA LYS A 81 7.01 15.18 7.78
C LYS A 81 5.99 14.54 6.84
N THR A 82 6.23 14.59 5.55
CA THR A 82 5.27 14.13 4.54
C THR A 82 5.77 12.90 3.79
N PRO A 83 4.87 12.03 3.31
CA PRO A 83 5.24 10.93 2.42
C PRO A 83 5.99 11.39 1.17
N LYS A 84 5.67 12.56 0.63
CA LYS A 84 6.38 13.15 -0.52
C LYS A 84 7.86 13.35 -0.24
N GLN A 85 8.20 13.90 0.93
CA GLN A 85 9.60 14.08 1.33
C GLN A 85 10.34 12.72 1.45
N ILE A 86 9.64 11.67 1.91
CA ILE A 86 10.20 10.31 1.93
C ILE A 86 10.41 9.76 0.52
N VAL A 87 9.48 9.98 -0.40
CA VAL A 87 9.66 9.59 -1.82
C VAL A 87 10.90 10.26 -2.42
N GLU A 88 11.08 11.54 -2.18
CA GLU A 88 12.23 12.32 -2.63
C GLU A 88 13.54 11.79 -1.99
N LEU A 89 13.53 11.51 -0.68
CA LEU A 89 14.66 10.92 0.02
C LEU A 89 15.06 9.58 -0.60
N VAL A 90 14.10 8.67 -0.76
CA VAL A 90 14.35 7.34 -1.34
C VAL A 90 14.84 7.45 -2.78
N GLY A 91 14.26 8.35 -3.59
CA GLY A 91 14.66 8.58 -4.97
C GLY A 91 16.08 9.14 -5.11
N ASN A 92 16.46 10.09 -4.25
CA ASN A 92 17.75 10.78 -4.33
C ASN A 92 18.91 9.98 -3.72
N THR A 93 18.64 9.19 -2.69
CA THR A 93 19.67 8.50 -1.91
C THR A 93 19.70 6.99 -2.10
N GLY A 94 18.67 6.40 -2.71
CA GLY A 94 18.48 4.96 -2.78
C GLY A 94 18.18 4.34 -1.39
N ALA A 95 17.67 5.13 -0.45
CA ALA A 95 17.27 4.67 0.88
C ALA A 95 16.28 3.50 0.79
N LYS A 96 16.34 2.62 1.78
CA LYS A 96 15.36 1.55 1.98
C LYS A 96 14.59 1.80 3.27
N LEU A 97 13.29 1.54 3.22
CA LEU A 97 12.41 1.64 4.38
C LEU A 97 12.09 0.24 4.91
N SER A 98 12.08 0.08 6.22
CA SER A 98 11.77 -1.20 6.88
C SER A 98 11.00 -0.97 8.17
N LEU A 99 10.13 -1.91 8.51
CA LEU A 99 9.47 -1.97 9.83
C LEU A 99 10.35 -2.66 10.88
N ILE A 100 11.42 -3.29 10.44
CA ILE A 100 12.33 -4.04 11.30
C ILE A 100 13.66 -3.30 11.34
N LYS A 101 14.14 -3.03 12.55
CA LYS A 101 15.48 -2.46 12.76
C LYS A 101 16.54 -3.48 12.39
N ASP A 102 17.43 -3.10 11.51
CA ASP A 102 18.70 -3.78 11.29
C ASP A 102 19.89 -2.92 11.73
N GLU A 103 21.09 -3.50 11.75
CA GLU A 103 22.32 -2.82 12.18
C GLU A 103 22.74 -1.68 11.24
N SER A 104 22.21 -1.68 10.02
CA SER A 104 22.51 -0.67 9.00
C SER A 104 21.53 0.51 9.01
N CYS A 105 20.65 0.57 9.99
CA CYS A 105 19.67 1.65 10.12
C CYS A 105 20.37 2.98 10.43
N ASP A 106 20.24 3.95 9.52
CA ASP A 106 20.81 5.29 9.66
C ASP A 106 19.87 6.28 10.33
N GLY A 107 18.57 6.02 10.29
CA GLY A 107 17.57 6.90 10.87
C GLY A 107 16.25 6.20 11.12
N MET A 108 15.32 6.96 11.69
CA MET A 108 14.01 6.50 12.04
C MET A 108 12.99 7.62 11.89
N LEU A 109 11.82 7.25 11.40
CA LEU A 109 10.65 8.09 11.29
C LEU A 109 9.56 7.53 12.21
N LEU A 110 8.93 8.38 12.98
CA LEU A 110 7.77 8.02 13.80
C LEU A 110 6.49 8.38 13.06
N ILE A 111 5.50 7.49 13.13
CA ILE A 111 4.24 7.69 12.44
C ILE A 111 3.06 7.18 13.27
N SER A 112 1.95 7.91 13.19
CA SER A 112 0.68 7.53 13.80
C SER A 112 -0.07 6.53 12.91
N ASP A 113 -0.43 5.37 13.48
CA ASP A 113 -1.28 4.37 12.82
C ASP A 113 -2.66 4.96 12.47
N ILE A 114 -3.24 5.74 13.37
CA ILE A 114 -4.59 6.30 13.21
C ILE A 114 -4.62 7.32 12.08
N GLU A 115 -3.69 8.27 12.07
CA GLU A 115 -3.62 9.28 11.02
C GLU A 115 -3.31 8.66 9.66
N THR A 116 -2.41 7.67 9.62
CA THR A 116 -2.12 6.92 8.39
C THR A 116 -3.35 6.20 7.86
N LYS A 117 -4.09 5.52 8.72
CA LYS A 117 -5.32 4.84 8.33
C LYS A 117 -6.39 5.81 7.83
N GLN A 118 -6.54 6.95 8.50
CA GLN A 118 -7.46 8.00 8.04
C GLN A 118 -7.09 8.55 6.66
N ALA A 119 -5.81 8.76 6.41
CA ALA A 119 -5.31 9.18 5.11
C ALA A 119 -5.56 8.13 4.01
N LEU A 120 -5.53 6.85 4.37
CA LEU A 120 -5.79 5.74 3.46
C LEU A 120 -7.28 5.43 3.26
N ASN A 121 -8.19 6.01 4.05
CA ASN A 121 -9.62 5.71 4.01
C ASN A 121 -10.25 5.77 2.60
N PRO A 122 -9.98 6.74 1.76
CA PRO A 122 -10.53 6.75 0.39
C PRO A 122 -10.13 5.52 -0.41
N LEU A 123 -8.87 5.06 -0.28
CA LEU A 123 -8.37 3.86 -0.93
C LEU A 123 -8.98 2.59 -0.33
N ILE A 124 -9.18 2.55 0.98
CA ILE A 124 -9.86 1.45 1.68
C ILE A 124 -11.30 1.32 1.17
N SER A 125 -12.03 2.42 1.09
CA SER A 125 -13.41 2.42 0.59
C SER A 125 -13.50 1.95 -0.86
N SER A 126 -12.61 2.42 -1.73
CA SER A 126 -12.55 1.99 -3.12
C SER A 126 -12.16 0.52 -3.27
N SER A 127 -11.26 0.03 -2.42
CA SER A 127 -10.88 -1.38 -2.37
C SER A 127 -12.05 -2.27 -1.95
N LYS A 128 -12.83 -1.86 -0.95
CA LYS A 128 -14.06 -2.57 -0.57
C LYS A 128 -15.06 -2.63 -1.71
N GLN A 129 -15.27 -1.53 -2.42
CA GLN A 129 -16.17 -1.49 -3.57
C GLN A 129 -15.75 -2.50 -4.63
N TYR A 130 -14.45 -2.58 -4.95
CA TYR A 130 -13.92 -3.60 -5.86
C TYR A 130 -14.23 -5.03 -5.37
N LEU A 131 -14.03 -5.30 -4.07
CA LEU A 131 -14.30 -6.62 -3.51
C LEU A 131 -15.79 -6.98 -3.51
N TYR A 132 -16.68 -6.01 -3.30
CA TYR A 132 -18.14 -6.23 -3.42
C TYR A 132 -18.51 -6.65 -4.84
N GLU A 133 -17.91 -6.06 -5.85
CA GLU A 133 -18.15 -6.45 -7.25
C GLU A 133 -17.56 -7.82 -7.57
N LYS A 134 -16.53 -8.28 -6.85
CA LYS A 134 -16.05 -9.66 -6.88
C LYS A 134 -16.92 -10.66 -6.09
N GLY A 135 -18.00 -10.18 -5.50
CA GLY A 135 -18.98 -11.00 -4.78
C GLY A 135 -18.73 -11.15 -3.28
N PHE A 136 -17.79 -10.39 -2.70
CA PHE A 136 -17.63 -10.35 -1.25
C PHE A 136 -18.72 -9.52 -0.60
N THR A 137 -19.19 -9.97 0.55
CA THR A 137 -20.01 -9.16 1.47
C THR A 137 -19.11 -8.44 2.48
N GLU A 138 -19.63 -7.42 3.16
CA GLU A 138 -18.90 -6.76 4.25
C GLU A 138 -18.50 -7.74 5.34
N ASP A 139 -19.39 -8.65 5.72
CA ASP A 139 -19.11 -9.68 6.74
C ASP A 139 -17.98 -10.61 6.29
N GLU A 140 -17.98 -11.03 5.03
CA GLU A 140 -16.88 -11.86 4.50
C GLU A 140 -15.54 -11.13 4.47
N ILE A 141 -15.53 -9.81 4.22
CA ILE A 141 -14.32 -8.98 4.31
C ILE A 141 -13.84 -8.91 5.75
N GLN A 142 -14.74 -8.65 6.70
CA GLN A 142 -14.39 -8.58 8.12
C GLN A 142 -13.88 -9.93 8.66
N ASP A 143 -14.52 -11.04 8.27
CA ASP A 143 -14.05 -12.38 8.63
C ASP A 143 -12.64 -12.65 8.10
N MET A 144 -12.38 -12.28 6.84
CA MET A 144 -11.07 -12.43 6.22
C MET A 144 -10.00 -11.61 6.94
N LEU A 145 -10.31 -10.38 7.35
CA LEU A 145 -9.42 -9.55 8.14
C LEU A 145 -9.13 -10.17 9.50
N GLN A 146 -10.16 -10.62 10.20
CA GLN A 146 -10.04 -11.22 11.53
C GLN A 146 -9.26 -12.52 11.51
N GLU A 147 -9.52 -13.41 10.55
CA GLU A 147 -8.80 -14.68 10.39
C GLU A 147 -7.29 -14.50 10.18
N ASN A 148 -6.88 -13.38 9.63
CA ASN A 148 -5.47 -13.07 9.34
C ASN A 148 -4.85 -12.05 10.30
N ASP A 149 -5.56 -11.65 11.35
CA ASP A 149 -5.14 -10.57 12.26
C ASP A 149 -4.68 -9.32 11.47
N ALA A 150 -5.45 -8.99 10.44
CA ALA A 150 -5.12 -7.94 9.48
C ALA A 150 -5.90 -6.65 9.76
N ASP A 151 -5.27 -5.51 9.52
CA ASP A 151 -5.95 -4.21 9.52
C ASP A 151 -6.72 -4.01 8.21
N GLU A 152 -7.80 -3.25 8.26
CA GLU A 152 -8.64 -2.94 7.11
C GLU A 152 -7.85 -2.28 5.96
N SER A 153 -6.82 -1.49 6.26
CA SER A 153 -5.95 -0.87 5.27
C SER A 153 -5.21 -1.89 4.38
N GLU A 154 -5.01 -3.11 4.87
CA GLU A 154 -4.27 -4.16 4.15
C GLU A 154 -5.04 -4.71 2.94
N ILE A 155 -6.34 -4.40 2.81
CA ILE A 155 -7.07 -4.69 1.56
C ILE A 155 -6.60 -3.84 0.39
N VAL A 156 -5.99 -2.68 0.62
CA VAL A 156 -5.49 -1.79 -0.45
C VAL A 156 -4.40 -2.48 -1.29
N PRO A 157 -3.29 -2.99 -0.72
CA PRO A 157 -2.30 -3.75 -1.49
C PRO A 157 -2.88 -5.04 -2.07
N PHE A 158 -3.83 -5.67 -1.40
CA PHE A 158 -4.52 -6.85 -1.92
C PHE A 158 -5.27 -6.56 -3.21
N VAL A 159 -6.15 -5.56 -3.21
CA VAL A 159 -6.90 -5.13 -4.41
C VAL A 159 -5.94 -4.66 -5.51
N THR A 160 -4.86 -4.00 -5.14
CA THR A 160 -3.80 -3.60 -6.07
C THR A 160 -3.21 -4.79 -6.82
N ALA A 161 -2.91 -5.88 -6.10
CA ALA A 161 -2.42 -7.12 -6.70
C ALA A 161 -3.43 -7.73 -7.68
N LEU A 162 -4.73 -7.74 -7.32
CA LEU A 162 -5.79 -8.25 -8.18
C LEU A 162 -5.92 -7.44 -9.47
N ILE A 163 -5.92 -6.13 -9.37
CA ILE A 163 -6.02 -5.22 -10.53
C ILE A 163 -4.82 -5.39 -11.46
N LYS A 164 -3.63 -5.54 -10.91
CA LYS A 164 -2.43 -5.79 -11.71
C LYS A 164 -2.56 -7.05 -12.53
N GLU A 165 -3.04 -8.13 -11.94
CA GLU A 165 -3.19 -9.40 -12.63
C GLU A 165 -4.31 -9.34 -13.69
N GLU A 166 -5.44 -8.69 -13.39
CA GLU A 166 -6.49 -8.44 -14.40
C GLU A 166 -5.93 -7.70 -15.60
N TYR A 167 -5.15 -6.66 -15.35
CA TYR A 167 -4.51 -5.90 -16.43
C TYR A 167 -3.54 -6.76 -17.26
N ALA A 168 -2.72 -7.57 -16.60
CA ALA A 168 -1.79 -8.46 -17.28
C ALA A 168 -2.52 -9.46 -18.19
N GLN A 169 -3.64 -10.02 -17.73
CA GLN A 169 -4.46 -10.95 -18.50
C GLN A 169 -5.14 -10.28 -19.69
N GLN A 170 -5.62 -9.07 -19.57
CA GLN A 170 -6.23 -8.32 -20.66
C GLN A 170 -5.22 -7.95 -21.74
N LYS A 171 -3.98 -7.67 -21.38
CA LYS A 171 -2.91 -7.39 -22.35
C LYS A 171 -2.60 -8.57 -23.28
N PHE A 172 -2.82 -9.78 -22.79
CA PHE A 172 -2.64 -11.00 -23.60
C PHE A 172 -3.85 -11.35 -24.49
N SER A 173 -5.04 -10.88 -24.15
CA SER A 173 -6.24 -11.04 -24.99
C SER A 173 -6.31 -9.86 -25.98
N GLN A 174 -5.65 -9.98 -27.13
CA GLN A 174 -5.37 -8.91 -28.09
C GLN A 174 -6.58 -8.30 -28.82
N ASN A 175 -7.83 -8.52 -28.40
CA ASN A 175 -9.00 -8.14 -29.20
C ASN A 175 -9.90 -7.05 -28.66
N THR A 176 -9.57 -6.44 -27.54
CA THR A 176 -10.35 -5.29 -27.03
C THR A 176 -9.43 -4.11 -26.74
N VAL A 177 -9.36 -3.19 -27.69
CA VAL A 177 -8.83 -1.84 -27.48
C VAL A 177 -9.79 -1.12 -26.54
N ASN A 178 -9.70 -1.41 -25.24
CA ASN A 178 -10.42 -0.65 -24.25
C ASN A 178 -9.56 0.56 -23.88
N ASN A 179 -9.85 1.70 -24.48
CA ASN A 179 -9.13 2.97 -24.26
C ASN A 179 -9.03 3.38 -22.78
N SER A 180 -9.82 2.77 -21.89
CA SER A 180 -9.80 3.05 -20.47
C SER A 180 -8.52 2.60 -19.78
N TRP A 181 -7.90 1.50 -20.20
CA TRP A 181 -6.66 0.97 -19.64
C TRP A 181 -5.40 1.72 -20.09
N GLU A 182 -5.42 2.35 -21.24
CA GLU A 182 -4.25 3.09 -21.76
C GLU A 182 -3.84 4.24 -20.83
N ASN A 183 -4.83 4.91 -20.21
CA ASN A 183 -4.58 6.02 -19.31
C ASN A 183 -3.97 5.61 -17.95
N ILE A 184 -4.19 4.37 -17.52
CA ILE A 184 -3.69 3.84 -16.24
C ILE A 184 -2.50 2.91 -16.39
N LYS A 185 -2.15 2.54 -17.61
CA LYS A 185 -1.03 1.62 -17.93
C LYS A 185 0.30 1.97 -17.27
N PRO A 186 0.74 3.25 -17.21
CA PRO A 186 1.97 3.60 -16.53
C PRO A 186 1.94 3.28 -15.03
N TYR A 187 0.78 3.45 -14.41
CA TYR A 187 0.59 3.22 -12.97
C TYR A 187 0.49 1.73 -12.63
N VAL A 188 -0.16 0.94 -13.47
CA VAL A 188 -0.29 -0.52 -13.26
C VAL A 188 1.07 -1.21 -13.25
N ARG A 189 2.04 -0.73 -14.03
CA ARG A 189 3.40 -1.26 -14.00
C ARG A 189 4.03 -1.12 -12.62
N CYS A 190 3.81 0.00 -11.94
CA CYS A 190 4.35 0.27 -10.62
C CYS A 190 3.68 -0.53 -9.48
N LEU A 191 2.46 -1.01 -9.69
CA LEU A 191 1.74 -1.78 -8.68
C LEU A 191 2.39 -3.13 -8.32
N GLY A 192 3.27 -3.64 -9.18
CA GLY A 192 3.79 -4.98 -9.03
C GLY A 192 5.11 -5.14 -8.34
N ASP A 193 5.91 -4.11 -8.32
CA ASP A 193 7.25 -4.20 -7.76
C ASP A 193 7.22 -4.25 -6.22
N ALA A 194 6.13 -3.77 -5.62
CA ALA A 194 6.00 -3.67 -4.18
C ALA A 194 5.51 -4.97 -3.47
N LEU A 195 4.89 -5.92 -4.19
CA LEU A 195 4.22 -7.07 -3.57
C LEU A 195 5.00 -8.40 -3.63
N GLY A 196 5.99 -8.52 -4.52
CA GLY A 196 6.69 -9.78 -4.76
C GLY A 196 5.90 -10.79 -5.61
N VAL A 197 6.61 -11.68 -6.28
CA VAL A 197 6.10 -12.56 -7.35
C VAL A 197 5.16 -13.65 -6.84
N ASP A 198 5.36 -14.14 -5.61
CA ASP A 198 4.66 -15.33 -5.10
C ASP A 198 3.17 -15.11 -4.85
N ALA A 199 2.78 -13.89 -4.45
CA ALA A 199 1.38 -13.56 -4.19
C ALA A 199 0.52 -13.58 -5.47
N ILE A 200 1.12 -13.32 -6.61
CA ILE A 200 0.43 -13.17 -7.91
C ILE A 200 0.30 -14.51 -8.63
N TYR A 201 1.20 -15.45 -8.34
CA TYR A 201 1.23 -16.73 -9.06
C TYR A 201 -0.10 -17.50 -8.99
N ALA A 202 -0.74 -17.53 -7.82
CA ALA A 202 -2.02 -18.21 -7.64
C ALA A 202 -3.14 -17.59 -8.52
N LEU A 203 -3.08 -16.28 -8.77
CA LEU A 203 -4.04 -15.56 -9.60
C LEU A 203 -3.85 -15.87 -11.10
N SER A 204 -2.62 -16.15 -11.53
CA SER A 204 -2.32 -16.44 -12.94
C SER A 204 -2.84 -17.80 -13.42
N GLN A 205 -3.27 -18.67 -12.49
CA GLN A 205 -3.76 -20.02 -12.81
C GLN A 205 -5.18 -20.03 -13.40
N SER A 206 -5.93 -18.95 -13.29
CA SER A 206 -7.28 -18.82 -13.85
C SER A 206 -7.53 -17.38 -14.31
N THR A 207 -8.54 -17.22 -15.19
CA THR A 207 -8.95 -15.87 -15.62
C THR A 207 -9.59 -15.11 -14.46
N ALA A 208 -9.46 -13.79 -14.44
CA ALA A 208 -9.93 -12.93 -13.35
C ALA A 208 -11.41 -13.12 -13.02
N LYS A 209 -12.26 -13.30 -14.02
CA LYS A 209 -13.69 -13.56 -13.83
C LYS A 209 -14.00 -14.93 -13.22
N ASN A 210 -13.05 -15.86 -13.24
CA ASN A 210 -13.18 -17.20 -12.70
C ASN A 210 -12.48 -17.37 -11.34
N TRP A 211 -11.93 -16.32 -10.77
CA TRP A 211 -11.33 -16.38 -9.45
C TRP A 211 -12.39 -16.73 -8.40
N SER A 212 -12.16 -17.82 -7.69
CA SER A 212 -13.02 -18.18 -6.56
C SER A 212 -12.66 -17.35 -5.33
N LYS A 213 -13.64 -17.16 -4.44
CA LYS A 213 -13.39 -16.52 -3.14
C LYS A 213 -12.30 -17.24 -2.35
N ALA A 214 -12.20 -18.57 -2.45
CA ALA A 214 -11.18 -19.36 -1.79
C ALA A 214 -9.77 -19.00 -2.29
N VAL A 215 -9.59 -18.80 -3.59
CA VAL A 215 -8.32 -18.34 -4.17
C VAL A 215 -7.99 -16.93 -3.71
N LEU A 216 -8.95 -16.02 -3.75
CA LEU A 216 -8.77 -14.63 -3.34
C LEU A 216 -8.41 -14.53 -1.84
N LYS A 217 -9.05 -15.29 -0.97
CA LYS A 217 -8.71 -15.36 0.47
C LYS A 217 -7.29 -15.86 0.71
N ARG A 218 -6.80 -16.82 -0.06
CA ARG A 218 -5.40 -17.29 0.01
C ARG A 218 -4.40 -16.23 -0.40
N VAL A 219 -4.71 -15.49 -1.46
CA VAL A 219 -3.88 -14.35 -1.90
C VAL A 219 -3.85 -13.27 -0.84
N PHE A 220 -4.99 -12.92 -0.25
CA PHE A 220 -5.06 -11.97 0.86
C PHE A 220 -4.18 -12.39 2.03
N LYS A 221 -4.24 -13.65 2.45
CA LYS A 221 -3.38 -14.18 3.51
C LYS A 221 -1.89 -13.98 3.22
N THR A 222 -1.48 -14.17 1.97
CA THR A 222 -0.08 -13.97 1.56
C THR A 222 0.31 -12.49 1.61
N VAL A 223 -0.56 -11.60 1.15
CA VAL A 223 -0.34 -10.14 1.18
C VAL A 223 -0.30 -9.63 2.63
N ALA A 224 -1.27 -10.01 3.45
CA ALA A 224 -1.40 -9.56 4.83
C ALA A 224 -0.16 -9.91 5.68
N LYS A 225 0.45 -11.07 5.46
CA LYS A 225 1.70 -11.45 6.15
C LYS A 225 2.87 -10.51 5.89
N LYS A 226 2.84 -9.76 4.80
CA LYS A 226 3.92 -8.84 4.39
C LYS A 226 3.67 -7.38 4.79
N MET A 227 2.43 -7.01 5.15
CA MET A 227 2.05 -5.61 5.32
C MET A 227 2.21 -5.09 6.74
N TYR A 228 1.86 -5.86 7.75
CA TYR A 228 1.96 -5.44 9.17
C TYR A 228 1.21 -4.15 9.51
N GLY A 229 -0.03 -4.01 9.08
CA GLY A 229 -0.91 -2.90 9.42
C GLY A 229 -0.76 -1.66 8.55
N PRO A 230 -1.33 -0.52 8.97
CA PRO A 230 -1.38 0.70 8.17
C PRO A 230 -0.01 1.22 7.75
N ILE A 231 1.01 1.07 8.57
CA ILE A 231 2.37 1.55 8.27
C ILE A 231 3.01 0.72 7.16
N GLY A 232 2.78 -0.58 7.12
CA GLY A 232 3.22 -1.40 5.99
C GLY A 232 2.54 -1.00 4.69
N VAL A 233 1.26 -0.65 4.75
CA VAL A 233 0.52 -0.10 3.60
C VAL A 233 1.05 1.27 3.19
N LEU A 234 1.45 2.10 4.16
CA LEU A 234 2.11 3.38 3.88
C LEU A 234 3.43 3.17 3.11
N ILE A 235 4.28 2.28 3.56
CA ILE A 235 5.54 1.95 2.87
C ILE A 235 5.26 1.48 1.44
N PHE A 236 4.29 0.60 1.27
CA PHE A 236 3.83 0.15 -0.05
C PHE A 236 3.41 1.33 -0.94
N THR A 237 2.65 2.27 -0.39
CA THR A 237 2.19 3.45 -1.13
C THR A 237 3.34 4.39 -1.50
N ILE A 238 4.32 4.56 -0.63
CA ILE A 238 5.54 5.34 -0.89
C ILE A 238 6.35 4.70 -2.04
N GLU A 239 6.54 3.39 -2.03
CA GLU A 239 7.25 2.68 -3.09
C GLU A 239 6.52 2.77 -4.43
N PHE A 240 5.20 2.66 -4.41
CA PHE A 240 4.36 2.90 -5.59
C PHE A 240 4.55 4.32 -6.14
N ALA A 241 4.47 5.33 -5.27
CA ALA A 241 4.63 6.74 -5.66
C ALA A 241 6.02 7.01 -6.28
N ARG A 242 7.05 6.40 -5.74
CA ARG A 242 8.40 6.48 -6.29
C ARG A 242 8.51 5.94 -7.71
N CYS A 243 7.86 4.81 -7.98
CA CYS A 243 7.84 4.24 -9.32
C CYS A 243 7.02 5.08 -10.31
N ALA A 244 5.90 5.66 -9.84
CA ALA A 244 4.96 6.42 -10.67
C ALA A 244 5.41 7.87 -10.95
N SER A 245 6.37 8.39 -10.20
CA SER A 245 6.98 9.72 -10.41
C SER A 245 8.10 9.66 -11.45
#